data_6b5102daba83e538d8d1cc9ce2d7cfdc
#
_entry.id   6b5102daba83e538d8d1cc9ce2d7cfdc
#
_cell.length_a   1.000
_cell.length_b   1.000
_cell.length_c   1.000
_cell.angle_alpha   90.00
_cell.angle_beta   90.00
_cell.angle_gamma   90.00
#
_symmetry.space_group_name_H-M   'P 1'
#
loop_
_entity.id
_entity.type
_entity.pdbx_description
1 polymer ?
#
loop_
_entity_poly.entity_id
_entity_poly.type
_entity_poly.pdbx_seq_one_letter_code
_entity_poly.pdbx_strand_id
1 'polypeptide(L)'
;MSAPKKVVLAYSGGLDTSIILKWLQTEYGCEVVTFTADLGQGEELEPARAKAEMMGASAIYIEDLREEFVRDFVFPMFRANAVYEGLYLLGTSIARPLISKRLVEIAAETGADAVAHGATGKGNDQVRFELAAYALNPDIKVIAPWREWDLSSRTKLIDFAEKNQIPIAKDKRGEAPFSVDANLLHTSSEGKVLEDPAVDAPDYVYQRTVHPEDAPETPEYVEIGFEKGDAVSINGTPMSPATILTRLNELGGKHGCGRLDLVEGRFVGMKSRGIYETPGGTLLLEAHRAIESITLDRGAMHLKDELMPRYAELIYNGFWFSPERTMLQAAIDASQTHVTGTVRLKLYKGHVRTVGRWSDHSLYSEAHVTFEDDAGAYDQKDAAGFIQLNALRLKLLAARDKRLK
;
A
#
# COMPACT_ATOMS: atom_id res chain seq x y z
N MET A 1 2.27 35.17 7.54
CA MET A 1 3.23 34.65 6.54
C MET A 1 2.90 35.32 5.21
N SER A 2 3.88 35.62 4.37
CA SER A 2 3.65 36.18 3.03
C SER A 2 2.93 35.16 2.14
N ALA A 3 2.12 35.65 1.18
CA ALA A 3 1.53 34.79 0.17
C ALA A 3 2.64 34.08 -0.64
N PRO A 4 2.48 32.80 -1.02
CA PRO A 4 3.46 32.10 -1.84
C PRO A 4 3.54 32.74 -3.23
N LYS A 5 4.74 32.73 -3.83
CA LYS A 5 4.96 33.24 -5.18
C LYS A 5 4.85 32.14 -6.23
N LYS A 6 5.24 30.92 -5.86
CA LYS A 6 5.19 29.74 -6.71
C LYS A 6 4.82 28.51 -5.89
N VAL A 7 3.90 27.68 -6.39
CA VAL A 7 3.37 26.51 -5.72
C VAL A 7 3.50 25.30 -6.63
N VAL A 8 3.98 24.16 -6.11
CA VAL A 8 3.88 22.86 -6.81
C VAL A 8 2.63 22.14 -6.31
N LEU A 9 1.72 21.82 -7.22
CA LEU A 9 0.45 21.15 -6.94
C LEU A 9 0.50 19.68 -7.32
N ALA A 10 0.16 18.78 -6.39
CA ALA A 10 -0.18 17.40 -6.72
C ALA A 10 -1.46 17.39 -7.57
N TYR A 11 -1.33 17.07 -8.84
CA TYR A 11 -2.36 17.25 -9.85
C TYR A 11 -2.76 15.94 -10.50
N SER A 12 -4.01 15.56 -10.38
CA SER A 12 -4.57 14.35 -11.01
C SER A 12 -5.31 14.59 -12.33
N GLY A 13 -5.48 15.86 -12.74
CA GLY A 13 -6.34 16.21 -13.89
C GLY A 13 -7.84 16.11 -13.59
N GLY A 14 -8.23 15.65 -12.41
CA GLY A 14 -9.61 15.61 -11.96
C GLY A 14 -10.24 16.99 -11.73
N LEU A 15 -11.53 17.04 -11.44
CA LEU A 15 -12.26 18.29 -11.20
C LEU A 15 -11.65 19.05 -10.02
N ASP A 16 -11.48 18.40 -8.88
CA ASP A 16 -11.03 19.02 -7.64
C ASP A 16 -9.64 19.66 -7.79
N THR A 17 -8.67 18.90 -8.32
CA THR A 17 -7.31 19.43 -8.52
C THR A 17 -7.24 20.53 -9.57
N SER A 18 -8.13 20.52 -10.56
CA SER A 18 -8.26 21.61 -11.53
C SER A 18 -8.84 22.89 -10.92
N ILE A 19 -9.82 22.74 -10.03
CA ILE A 19 -10.35 23.86 -9.24
C ILE A 19 -9.26 24.42 -8.33
N ILE A 20 -8.49 23.54 -7.67
CA ILE A 20 -7.37 23.95 -6.81
C ILE A 20 -6.32 24.73 -7.59
N LEU A 21 -5.95 24.28 -8.79
CA LEU A 21 -5.02 25.03 -9.65
C LEU A 21 -5.50 26.46 -9.88
N LYS A 22 -6.75 26.61 -10.29
CA LYS A 22 -7.34 27.92 -10.55
C LYS A 22 -7.47 28.77 -9.29
N TRP A 23 -7.88 28.17 -8.18
CA TRP A 23 -8.01 28.81 -6.89
C TRP A 23 -6.66 29.37 -6.39
N LEU A 24 -5.58 28.59 -6.48
CA LEU A 24 -4.23 29.05 -6.14
C LEU A 24 -3.81 30.27 -6.96
N GLN A 25 -4.07 30.26 -8.26
CA GLN A 25 -3.77 31.40 -9.14
C GLN A 25 -4.57 32.64 -8.77
N THR A 26 -5.85 32.52 -8.40
CA THR A 26 -6.73 33.65 -8.13
C THR A 26 -6.60 34.18 -6.71
N GLU A 27 -6.46 33.28 -5.72
CA GLU A 27 -6.41 33.64 -4.30
C GLU A 27 -5.03 34.20 -3.90
N TYR A 28 -3.97 33.54 -4.34
CA TYR A 28 -2.60 33.95 -4.00
C TYR A 28 -1.91 34.76 -5.10
N GLY A 29 -2.45 34.81 -6.31
CA GLY A 29 -1.78 35.45 -7.44
C GLY A 29 -0.44 34.79 -7.80
N CYS A 30 -0.28 33.50 -7.51
CA CYS A 30 0.98 32.80 -7.63
C CYS A 30 1.11 31.99 -8.92
N GLU A 31 2.34 31.68 -9.31
CA GLU A 31 2.61 30.66 -10.33
C GLU A 31 2.30 29.29 -9.79
N VAL A 32 1.68 28.44 -10.61
CA VAL A 32 1.39 27.04 -10.24
C VAL A 32 2.10 26.08 -11.20
N VAL A 33 2.97 25.27 -10.64
CA VAL A 33 3.58 24.11 -11.29
C VAL A 33 2.72 22.90 -10.96
N THR A 34 2.35 22.09 -11.95
CA THR A 34 1.61 20.85 -11.71
C THR A 34 2.53 19.63 -11.76
N PHE A 35 2.28 18.69 -10.87
CA PHE A 35 2.96 17.40 -10.84
C PHE A 35 1.96 16.25 -10.81
N THR A 36 2.08 15.35 -11.76
CA THR A 36 1.30 14.10 -11.87
C THR A 36 2.27 12.93 -11.84
N ALA A 37 2.11 12.05 -10.85
CA ALA A 37 2.86 10.80 -10.75
C ALA A 37 2.13 9.69 -11.50
N ASP A 38 2.83 8.98 -12.39
CA ASP A 38 2.40 7.68 -12.88
C ASP A 38 2.89 6.61 -11.89
N LEU A 39 1.94 6.08 -11.12
CA LEU A 39 2.14 4.96 -10.19
C LEU A 39 1.44 3.68 -10.70
N GLY A 40 1.05 3.62 -11.97
CA GLY A 40 0.32 2.51 -12.55
C GLY A 40 -1.18 2.53 -12.23
N GLN A 41 -1.79 3.71 -12.14
CA GLN A 41 -3.22 3.89 -11.92
C GLN A 41 -4.09 3.48 -13.12
N GLY A 42 -3.48 3.29 -14.31
CA GLY A 42 -4.19 2.85 -15.51
C GLY A 42 -4.96 3.96 -16.25
N GLU A 43 -4.82 5.21 -15.82
CA GLU A 43 -5.42 6.37 -16.49
C GLU A 43 -4.48 6.94 -17.57
N GLU A 44 -5.08 7.53 -18.62
CA GLU A 44 -4.32 8.29 -19.60
C GLU A 44 -3.81 9.61 -18.99
N LEU A 45 -2.50 9.84 -19.01
CA LEU A 45 -1.86 11.01 -18.40
C LEU A 45 -1.92 12.26 -19.31
N GLU A 46 -2.00 12.08 -20.62
CA GLU A 46 -2.05 13.18 -21.59
C GLU A 46 -3.27 14.10 -21.42
N PRO A 47 -4.48 13.63 -21.08
CA PRO A 47 -5.59 14.52 -20.74
C PRO A 47 -5.31 15.43 -19.53
N ALA A 48 -4.55 14.96 -18.54
CA ALA A 48 -4.13 15.79 -17.41
C ALA A 48 -3.17 16.90 -17.86
N ARG A 49 -2.21 16.58 -18.74
CA ARG A 49 -1.29 17.56 -19.36
C ARG A 49 -2.04 18.65 -20.09
N ALA A 50 -2.88 18.26 -21.07
CA ALA A 50 -3.63 19.20 -21.90
C ALA A 50 -4.51 20.13 -21.04
N LYS A 51 -5.09 19.62 -19.97
CA LYS A 51 -5.92 20.40 -19.05
C LYS A 51 -5.09 21.38 -18.21
N ALA A 52 -3.93 20.95 -17.71
CA ALA A 52 -3.01 21.82 -16.98
C ALA A 52 -2.49 22.97 -17.86
N GLU A 53 -2.13 22.68 -19.12
CA GLU A 53 -1.73 23.70 -20.13
C GLU A 53 -2.82 24.72 -20.37
N MET A 54 -4.05 24.25 -20.65
CA MET A 54 -5.20 25.12 -20.89
C MET A 54 -5.51 26.01 -19.69
N MET A 55 -5.28 25.54 -18.47
CA MET A 55 -5.49 26.29 -17.24
C MET A 55 -4.32 27.20 -16.85
N GLY A 56 -3.26 27.26 -17.66
CA GLY A 56 -2.13 28.17 -17.49
C GLY A 56 -1.19 27.75 -16.35
N ALA A 57 -0.94 26.47 -16.17
CA ALA A 57 0.15 26.00 -15.33
C ALA A 57 1.49 26.52 -15.87
N SER A 58 2.38 27.03 -14.99
CA SER A 58 3.66 27.62 -15.39
C SER A 58 4.69 26.56 -15.81
N ALA A 59 4.57 25.34 -15.29
CA ALA A 59 5.30 24.16 -15.71
C ALA A 59 4.49 22.90 -15.39
N ILE A 60 4.73 21.81 -16.12
CA ILE A 60 3.98 20.57 -16.01
C ILE A 60 4.95 19.40 -15.95
N TYR A 61 4.94 18.70 -14.83
CA TYR A 61 5.69 17.47 -14.60
C TYR A 61 4.74 16.28 -14.64
N ILE A 62 5.00 15.31 -15.50
CA ILE A 62 4.34 14.00 -15.51
C ILE A 62 5.46 12.98 -15.56
N GLU A 63 5.59 12.19 -14.52
CA GLU A 63 6.74 11.30 -14.33
C GLU A 63 6.31 9.87 -14.04
N ASP A 64 6.96 8.91 -14.73
CA ASP A 64 6.82 7.49 -14.46
C ASP A 64 7.63 7.12 -13.22
N LEU A 65 6.93 6.88 -12.12
CA LEU A 65 7.52 6.49 -10.84
C LEU A 65 7.20 5.03 -10.46
N ARG A 66 6.70 4.21 -11.39
CA ARG A 66 6.28 2.84 -11.12
C ARG A 66 7.41 1.97 -10.57
N GLU A 67 8.60 2.06 -11.17
CA GLU A 67 9.76 1.27 -10.68
C GLU A 67 10.22 1.73 -9.30
N GLU A 68 10.35 3.03 -9.06
CA GLU A 68 10.70 3.56 -7.75
C GLU A 68 9.64 3.19 -6.70
N PHE A 69 8.36 3.29 -7.06
CA PHE A 69 7.25 2.94 -6.19
C PHE A 69 7.34 1.49 -5.71
N VAL A 70 7.55 0.55 -6.63
CA VAL A 70 7.60 -0.87 -6.24
C VAL A 70 8.90 -1.21 -5.53
N ARG A 71 10.05 -0.79 -6.06
CA ARG A 71 11.36 -1.14 -5.53
C ARG A 71 11.62 -0.53 -4.14
N ASP A 72 11.31 0.76 -3.95
CA ASP A 72 11.76 1.53 -2.80
C ASP A 72 10.67 1.74 -1.73
N PHE A 73 9.40 1.45 -2.06
CA PHE A 73 8.27 1.61 -1.13
C PHE A 73 7.50 0.30 -0.93
N VAL A 74 7.04 -0.34 -2.01
CA VAL A 74 6.22 -1.55 -1.90
C VAL A 74 7.03 -2.74 -1.39
N PHE A 75 8.17 -3.06 -1.99
CA PHE A 75 8.99 -4.21 -1.58
C PHE A 75 9.50 -4.10 -0.14
N PRO A 76 10.05 -2.95 0.33
CA PRO A 76 10.39 -2.79 1.75
C PRO A 76 9.22 -3.06 2.69
N MET A 77 8.01 -2.65 2.31
CA MET A 77 6.79 -2.92 3.07
C MET A 77 6.43 -4.42 3.06
N PHE A 78 6.59 -5.11 1.93
CA PHE A 78 6.35 -6.55 1.83
C PHE A 78 7.40 -7.39 2.57
N ARG A 79 8.67 -6.95 2.65
CA ARG A 79 9.67 -7.60 3.53
C ARG A 79 9.21 -7.62 5.00
N ALA A 80 8.46 -6.61 5.43
CA ALA A 80 7.83 -6.58 6.74
C ALA A 80 6.58 -7.46 6.84
N ASN A 81 6.02 -7.98 5.75
CA ASN A 81 4.67 -8.53 5.66
C ASN A 81 3.61 -7.56 6.21
N ALA A 82 3.76 -6.25 5.95
CA ALA A 82 2.95 -5.22 6.56
C ALA A 82 1.48 -5.32 6.16
N VAL A 83 0.62 -5.49 7.15
CA VAL A 83 -0.84 -5.55 7.01
C VAL A 83 -1.47 -4.72 8.12
N TYR A 84 -2.24 -3.70 7.76
CA TYR A 84 -2.94 -2.87 8.73
C TYR A 84 -4.27 -3.50 9.13
N GLU A 85 -4.56 -3.49 10.44
CA GLU A 85 -5.75 -4.13 11.04
C GLU A 85 -5.97 -5.58 10.56
N GLY A 86 -4.89 -6.31 10.23
CA GLY A 86 -4.91 -7.72 9.87
C GLY A 86 -5.30 -8.03 8.42
N LEU A 87 -5.72 -7.04 7.61
CA LEU A 87 -6.26 -7.27 6.27
C LEU A 87 -5.75 -6.29 5.21
N TYR A 88 -5.57 -5.02 5.53
CA TYR A 88 -5.30 -3.97 4.54
C TYR A 88 -3.83 -3.89 4.14
N LEU A 89 -3.53 -4.03 2.85
CA LEU A 89 -2.18 -4.01 2.27
C LEU A 89 -1.64 -2.59 1.96
N LEU A 90 -2.21 -1.54 2.57
CA LEU A 90 -1.64 -0.19 2.64
C LEU A 90 -1.43 0.55 1.30
N GLY A 91 -2.08 0.15 0.21
CA GLY A 91 -1.78 0.65 -1.13
C GLY A 91 -1.90 2.17 -1.30
N THR A 92 -2.93 2.82 -0.73
CA THR A 92 -3.02 4.29 -0.73
C THR A 92 -1.96 4.90 0.18
N SER A 93 -1.77 4.32 1.37
CA SER A 93 -0.86 4.87 2.39
C SER A 93 0.59 4.92 1.94
N ILE A 94 1.05 3.88 1.21
CA ILE A 94 2.43 3.76 0.75
C ILE A 94 2.73 4.62 -0.50
N ALA A 95 1.71 5.02 -1.25
CA ALA A 95 1.88 5.88 -2.43
C ALA A 95 2.16 7.35 -2.08
N ARG A 96 1.53 7.86 -1.01
CA ARG A 96 1.61 9.29 -0.64
C ARG A 96 3.02 9.78 -0.27
N PRO A 97 3.86 9.02 0.46
CA PRO A 97 5.24 9.42 0.73
C PRO A 97 6.09 9.63 -0.53
N LEU A 98 5.95 8.78 -1.56
CA LEU A 98 6.67 8.95 -2.82
C LEU A 98 6.20 10.20 -3.57
N ILE A 99 4.88 10.40 -3.69
CA ILE A 99 4.33 11.59 -4.36
C ILE A 99 4.80 12.86 -3.63
N SER A 100 4.76 12.87 -2.30
CA SER A 100 5.19 14.02 -1.49
C SER A 100 6.70 14.27 -1.61
N LYS A 101 7.52 13.20 -1.65
CA LYS A 101 8.96 13.30 -1.90
C LYS A 101 9.21 14.05 -3.21
N ARG A 102 8.58 13.61 -4.30
CA ARG A 102 8.80 14.23 -5.60
C ARG A 102 8.25 15.66 -5.69
N LEU A 103 7.12 15.96 -5.01
CA LEU A 103 6.60 17.34 -4.88
C LEU A 103 7.63 18.28 -4.25
N VAL A 104 8.29 17.86 -3.17
CA VAL A 104 9.32 18.67 -2.47
C VAL A 104 10.56 18.83 -3.34
N GLU A 105 10.98 17.80 -4.06
CA GLU A 105 12.10 17.84 -5.00
C GLU A 105 11.83 18.83 -6.14
N ILE A 106 10.64 18.76 -6.78
CA ILE A 106 10.23 19.71 -7.83
C ILE A 106 10.14 21.14 -7.27
N ALA A 107 9.68 21.31 -6.02
CA ALA A 107 9.67 22.62 -5.39
C ALA A 107 11.09 23.21 -5.28
N ALA A 108 12.07 22.40 -4.88
CA ALA A 108 13.48 22.82 -4.85
C ALA A 108 14.03 23.11 -6.26
N GLU A 109 13.75 22.28 -7.26
CA GLU A 109 14.18 22.45 -8.66
C GLU A 109 13.63 23.72 -9.30
N THR A 110 12.37 24.07 -9.01
CA THR A 110 11.66 25.20 -9.62
C THR A 110 11.73 26.48 -8.80
N GLY A 111 12.34 26.41 -7.60
CA GLY A 111 12.36 27.53 -6.66
C GLY A 111 10.96 27.87 -6.11
N ALA A 112 10.06 26.89 -6.03
CA ALA A 112 8.76 27.07 -5.41
C ALA A 112 8.88 27.16 -3.89
N ASP A 113 8.10 28.04 -3.28
CA ASP A 113 8.08 28.30 -1.84
C ASP A 113 6.94 27.57 -1.10
N ALA A 114 6.11 26.84 -1.85
CA ALA A 114 5.03 26.02 -1.29
C ALA A 114 4.72 24.79 -2.13
N VAL A 115 4.12 23.79 -1.50
CA VAL A 115 3.47 22.64 -2.15
C VAL A 115 1.99 22.62 -1.80
N ALA A 116 1.16 22.06 -2.68
CA ALA A 116 -0.28 21.93 -2.46
C ALA A 116 -0.78 20.52 -2.81
N HIS A 117 -1.84 20.09 -2.13
CA HIS A 117 -2.52 18.83 -2.42
C HIS A 117 -4.05 18.96 -2.33
N GLY A 118 -4.76 18.04 -3.00
CA GLY A 118 -6.21 18.00 -3.04
C GLY A 118 -6.87 17.05 -2.02
N ALA A 119 -6.13 16.55 -1.04
CA ALA A 119 -6.69 15.68 -0.02
C ALA A 119 -7.69 16.42 0.88
N THR A 120 -8.83 15.78 1.14
CA THR A 120 -9.90 16.36 1.97
C THR A 120 -9.52 16.37 3.44
N GLY A 121 -10.10 17.30 4.23
CA GLY A 121 -9.87 17.42 5.67
C GLY A 121 -10.41 16.24 6.50
N LYS A 122 -11.17 15.31 5.90
CA LYS A 122 -11.74 14.11 6.55
C LYS A 122 -10.90 12.84 6.35
N GLY A 123 -9.95 12.87 5.38
CA GLY A 123 -9.13 11.71 5.02
C GLY A 123 -7.76 11.70 5.70
N ASN A 124 -7.13 10.53 5.75
CA ASN A 124 -5.74 10.39 6.22
C ASN A 124 -4.71 10.95 5.25
N ASP A 125 -5.06 11.10 3.97
CA ASP A 125 -4.11 11.49 2.93
C ASP A 125 -3.50 12.87 3.15
N GLN A 126 -4.26 13.83 3.69
CA GLN A 126 -3.72 15.11 4.09
C GLN A 126 -2.56 14.95 5.09
N VAL A 127 -2.72 14.06 6.08
CA VAL A 127 -1.69 13.78 7.09
C VAL A 127 -0.45 13.17 6.42
N ARG A 128 -0.65 12.22 5.52
CA ARG A 128 0.44 11.53 4.80
C ARG A 128 1.25 12.46 3.93
N PHE A 129 0.58 13.35 3.16
CA PHE A 129 1.26 14.36 2.34
C PHE A 129 2.06 15.33 3.19
N GLU A 130 1.47 15.87 4.24
CA GLU A 130 2.08 16.92 5.03
C GLU A 130 3.21 16.41 5.92
N LEU A 131 3.04 15.27 6.59
CA LEU A 131 4.12 14.67 7.40
C LEU A 131 5.32 14.30 6.54
N ALA A 132 5.10 13.78 5.33
CA ALA A 132 6.19 13.50 4.39
C ALA A 132 6.88 14.79 3.92
N ALA A 133 6.12 15.83 3.56
CA ALA A 133 6.69 17.11 3.15
C ALA A 133 7.53 17.76 4.24
N TYR A 134 7.02 17.83 5.48
CA TYR A 134 7.76 18.41 6.61
C TYR A 134 8.98 17.59 7.05
N ALA A 135 8.93 16.26 6.89
CA ALA A 135 10.10 15.42 7.17
C ALA A 135 11.24 15.66 6.18
N LEU A 136 10.92 15.99 4.93
CA LEU A 136 11.90 16.21 3.86
C LEU A 136 12.36 17.68 3.76
N ASN A 137 11.46 18.61 4.06
CA ASN A 137 11.76 20.05 4.10
C ASN A 137 10.91 20.72 5.19
N PRO A 138 11.46 20.97 6.40
CA PRO A 138 10.71 21.52 7.52
C PRO A 138 10.21 22.95 7.30
N ASP A 139 10.80 23.67 6.36
CA ASP A 139 10.46 25.07 6.07
C ASP A 139 9.46 25.22 4.92
N ILE A 140 9.10 24.12 4.24
CA ILE A 140 8.15 24.17 3.11
C ILE A 140 6.75 24.53 3.61
N LYS A 141 6.10 25.49 2.94
CA LYS A 141 4.69 25.77 3.20
C LYS A 141 3.83 24.72 2.50
N VAL A 142 2.92 24.09 3.24
CA VAL A 142 1.91 23.19 2.66
C VAL A 142 0.57 23.90 2.61
N ILE A 143 -0.08 23.89 1.44
CA ILE A 143 -1.41 24.47 1.20
C ILE A 143 -2.39 23.31 1.00
N ALA A 144 -3.42 23.28 1.85
CA ALA A 144 -4.46 22.28 1.80
C ALA A 144 -5.83 22.96 1.60
N PRO A 145 -6.24 23.28 0.36
CA PRO A 145 -7.39 24.12 0.07
C PRO A 145 -8.69 23.66 0.72
N TRP A 146 -8.91 22.36 0.86
CA TRP A 146 -10.09 21.83 1.54
C TRP A 146 -10.26 22.28 3.01
N ARG A 147 -9.21 22.82 3.64
CA ARG A 147 -9.25 23.40 4.99
C ARG A 147 -9.29 24.92 4.99
N GLU A 148 -9.06 25.54 3.84
CA GLU A 148 -8.88 27.00 3.72
C GLU A 148 -10.03 27.67 2.97
N TRP A 149 -10.60 27.01 1.94
CA TRP A 149 -11.63 27.58 1.09
C TRP A 149 -13.07 27.35 1.62
N ASP A 150 -14.02 28.09 1.07
CA ASP A 150 -15.44 27.94 1.36
C ASP A 150 -16.18 27.00 0.38
N LEU A 151 -15.46 26.38 -0.57
CA LEU A 151 -15.98 25.46 -1.58
C LEU A 151 -16.31 24.08 -0.99
N SER A 152 -17.13 24.06 0.05
CA SER A 152 -17.36 22.89 0.92
C SER A 152 -18.33 21.83 0.35
N SER A 153 -18.92 22.09 -0.83
CA SER A 153 -19.86 21.17 -1.50
C SER A 153 -19.56 21.01 -2.99
N ARG A 154 -20.01 19.87 -3.55
CA ARG A 154 -19.88 19.63 -4.99
C ARG A 154 -20.58 20.72 -5.83
N THR A 155 -21.72 21.24 -5.39
CA THR A 155 -22.42 22.34 -6.06
C THR A 155 -21.52 23.56 -6.13
N LYS A 156 -20.95 24.01 -5.01
CA LYS A 156 -20.02 25.16 -4.99
C LYS A 156 -18.77 24.93 -5.86
N LEU A 157 -18.26 23.69 -5.92
CA LEU A 157 -17.15 23.36 -6.80
C LEU A 157 -17.54 23.47 -8.28
N ILE A 158 -18.73 23.00 -8.66
CA ILE A 158 -19.24 23.09 -10.02
C ILE A 158 -19.48 24.58 -10.39
N ASP A 159 -20.12 25.35 -9.51
CA ASP A 159 -20.36 26.79 -9.73
C ASP A 159 -19.03 27.56 -9.91
N PHE A 160 -18.03 27.23 -9.09
CA PHE A 160 -16.69 27.84 -9.25
C PHE A 160 -16.04 27.43 -10.58
N ALA A 161 -16.16 26.16 -10.97
CA ALA A 161 -15.61 25.67 -12.22
C ALA A 161 -16.30 26.33 -13.43
N GLU A 162 -17.61 26.47 -13.43
CA GLU A 162 -18.37 27.17 -14.50
C GLU A 162 -17.99 28.65 -14.61
N LYS A 163 -17.94 29.35 -13.46
CA LYS A 163 -17.53 30.77 -13.40
C LYS A 163 -16.13 31.01 -13.95
N ASN A 164 -15.22 30.06 -13.73
CA ASN A 164 -13.83 30.15 -14.16
C ASN A 164 -13.54 29.39 -15.46
N GLN A 165 -14.56 28.95 -16.18
CA GLN A 165 -14.46 28.21 -17.46
C GLN A 165 -13.59 26.94 -17.39
N ILE A 166 -13.57 26.26 -16.23
CA ILE A 166 -12.86 25.02 -16.05
C ILE A 166 -13.65 23.90 -16.73
N PRO A 167 -13.07 23.11 -17.65
CA PRO A 167 -13.78 22.06 -18.34
C PRO A 167 -14.22 20.96 -17.38
N ILE A 168 -15.52 20.68 -17.38
CA ILE A 168 -16.11 19.56 -16.65
C ILE A 168 -16.58 18.57 -17.71
N ALA A 169 -16.07 17.33 -17.65
CA ALA A 169 -16.52 16.25 -18.53
C ALA A 169 -18.02 16.02 -18.35
N LYS A 170 -18.76 15.85 -19.47
CA LYS A 170 -20.23 15.74 -19.45
C LYS A 170 -20.74 14.55 -18.63
N ASP A 171 -20.00 13.45 -18.65
CA ASP A 171 -20.22 12.23 -17.87
C ASP A 171 -19.96 12.40 -16.37
N LYS A 172 -19.11 13.37 -15.99
CA LYS A 172 -18.78 13.72 -14.59
C LYS A 172 -19.68 14.82 -13.99
N ARG A 173 -20.65 15.34 -14.72
CA ARG A 173 -21.67 16.27 -14.18
C ARG A 173 -22.68 15.56 -13.30
N GLY A 174 -22.88 14.24 -13.51
CA GLY A 174 -23.58 13.35 -12.59
C GLY A 174 -22.74 13.04 -11.34
N GLU A 175 -23.40 12.61 -10.26
CA GLU A 175 -22.68 12.11 -9.11
C GLU A 175 -22.02 10.76 -9.43
N ALA A 176 -20.69 10.68 -9.34
CA ALA A 176 -20.04 9.37 -9.32
C ALA A 176 -20.58 8.57 -8.14
N PRO A 177 -20.92 7.29 -8.31
CA PRO A 177 -21.54 6.48 -7.25
C PRO A 177 -20.60 6.23 -6.07
N PHE A 178 -19.29 6.44 -6.22
CA PHE A 178 -18.24 6.30 -5.21
C PHE A 178 -16.95 6.98 -5.70
N SER A 179 -15.96 7.14 -4.82
CA SER A 179 -14.62 7.62 -5.16
C SER A 179 -13.67 6.46 -5.39
N VAL A 180 -12.76 6.58 -6.35
CA VAL A 180 -11.73 5.58 -6.67
C VAL A 180 -10.36 6.21 -6.57
N ASP A 181 -9.42 5.52 -5.91
CA ASP A 181 -7.99 5.81 -5.90
C ASP A 181 -7.24 4.53 -6.31
N ALA A 182 -6.33 4.65 -7.26
CA ALA A 182 -5.64 3.51 -7.85
C ALA A 182 -4.15 3.77 -8.00
N ASN A 183 -3.36 2.69 -7.86
CA ASN A 183 -1.95 2.63 -8.21
C ASN A 183 -1.58 1.19 -8.55
N LEU A 184 -0.31 0.91 -8.85
CA LEU A 184 0.12 -0.42 -9.26
C LEU A 184 -0.14 -1.50 -8.19
N LEU A 185 -0.12 -1.14 -6.89
CA LEU A 185 -0.37 -2.11 -5.82
C LEU A 185 -1.86 -2.42 -5.65
N HIS A 186 -2.74 -1.41 -5.72
CA HIS A 186 -4.16 -1.61 -5.41
C HIS A 186 -5.12 -0.64 -6.14
N THR A 187 -6.41 -0.96 -6.04
CA THR A 187 -7.52 -0.03 -6.21
C THR A 187 -8.29 0.07 -4.91
N SER A 188 -8.66 1.29 -4.52
CA SER A 188 -9.48 1.62 -3.35
C SER A 188 -10.74 2.34 -3.81
N SER A 189 -11.91 1.86 -3.38
CA SER A 189 -13.21 2.47 -3.66
C SER A 189 -13.92 2.77 -2.35
N GLU A 190 -14.41 4.01 -2.18
CA GLU A 190 -15.07 4.45 -0.96
C GLU A 190 -16.17 5.51 -1.20
N GLY A 191 -17.04 5.67 -0.23
CA GLY A 191 -18.05 6.73 -0.17
C GLY A 191 -19.39 6.39 -0.85
N LYS A 192 -20.41 7.20 -0.60
CA LYS A 192 -21.77 7.14 -1.18
C LYS A 192 -22.41 5.76 -1.08
N VAL A 193 -22.59 5.06 -2.21
CA VAL A 193 -23.22 3.73 -2.26
C VAL A 193 -22.50 2.70 -1.36
N LEU A 194 -21.24 2.94 -1.01
CA LEU A 194 -20.42 2.07 -0.15
C LEU A 194 -20.44 2.47 1.34
N GLU A 195 -21.12 3.55 1.72
CA GLU A 195 -21.07 4.07 3.10
C GLU A 195 -21.84 3.18 4.10
N ASP A 196 -22.88 2.45 3.65
CA ASP A 196 -23.62 1.52 4.50
C ASP A 196 -22.92 0.15 4.56
N PRO A 197 -22.33 -0.22 5.71
CA PRO A 197 -21.63 -1.50 5.83
C PRO A 197 -22.57 -2.72 5.87
N ALA A 198 -23.88 -2.53 5.93
CA ALA A 198 -24.87 -3.60 5.88
C ALA A 198 -25.26 -3.99 4.45
N VAL A 199 -24.83 -3.22 3.46
CA VAL A 199 -25.14 -3.43 2.04
C VAL A 199 -23.90 -3.96 1.32
N ASP A 200 -24.08 -5.04 0.54
CA ASP A 200 -23.00 -5.61 -0.27
C ASP A 200 -22.51 -4.61 -1.33
N ALA A 201 -21.21 -4.66 -1.61
CA ALA A 201 -20.63 -3.81 -2.64
C ALA A 201 -21.09 -4.29 -4.03
N PRO A 202 -21.67 -3.40 -4.87
CA PRO A 202 -22.08 -3.79 -6.22
C PRO A 202 -20.90 -4.28 -7.07
N ASP A 203 -21.11 -5.25 -7.95
CA ASP A 203 -20.06 -5.84 -8.80
C ASP A 203 -19.28 -4.82 -9.63
N TYR A 204 -19.91 -3.75 -10.08
CA TYR A 204 -19.26 -2.69 -10.87
C TYR A 204 -18.20 -1.89 -10.09
N VAL A 205 -18.10 -2.06 -8.78
CA VAL A 205 -17.06 -1.45 -7.94
C VAL A 205 -15.70 -2.10 -8.20
N TYR A 206 -15.70 -3.40 -8.52
CA TYR A 206 -14.50 -4.18 -8.77
C TYR A 206 -14.05 -3.98 -10.22
N GLN A 207 -12.84 -3.42 -10.39
CA GLN A 207 -12.31 -3.02 -11.70
C GLN A 207 -11.08 -3.83 -12.14
N ARG A 208 -10.41 -4.48 -11.20
CA ARG A 208 -9.16 -5.23 -11.43
C ARG A 208 -9.31 -6.73 -11.37
N THR A 209 -10.39 -7.20 -10.77
CA THR A 209 -10.60 -8.63 -10.54
C THR A 209 -11.92 -9.06 -11.15
N VAL A 210 -11.91 -10.19 -11.84
CA VAL A 210 -13.15 -10.85 -12.24
C VAL A 210 -13.90 -11.33 -10.99
N HIS A 211 -15.23 -11.47 -11.08
CA HIS A 211 -15.96 -12.10 -9.99
C HIS A 211 -15.46 -13.54 -9.79
N PRO A 212 -15.23 -14.01 -8.54
CA PRO A 212 -14.72 -15.37 -8.31
C PRO A 212 -15.54 -16.48 -8.97
N GLU A 213 -16.87 -16.31 -9.10
CA GLU A 213 -17.75 -17.25 -9.78
C GLU A 213 -17.50 -17.29 -11.31
N ASP A 214 -17.10 -16.18 -11.90
CA ASP A 214 -16.80 -16.03 -13.34
C ASP A 214 -15.33 -16.33 -13.68
N ALA A 215 -14.49 -16.57 -12.65
CA ALA A 215 -13.09 -16.91 -12.83
C ALA A 215 -12.92 -18.29 -13.51
N PRO A 216 -11.77 -18.54 -14.18
CA PRO A 216 -11.54 -19.79 -14.91
C PRO A 216 -11.78 -21.05 -14.08
N GLU A 217 -12.41 -22.06 -14.70
CA GLU A 217 -12.65 -23.38 -14.10
C GLU A 217 -11.37 -24.20 -13.94
N THR A 218 -10.29 -23.82 -14.62
CA THR A 218 -8.99 -24.50 -14.51
C THR A 218 -8.07 -23.68 -13.62
N PRO A 219 -7.47 -24.27 -12.59
CA PRO A 219 -6.50 -23.58 -11.76
C PRO A 219 -5.25 -23.22 -12.55
N GLU A 220 -4.61 -22.11 -12.20
CA GLU A 220 -3.33 -21.68 -12.75
C GLU A 220 -2.24 -21.74 -11.67
N TYR A 221 -1.03 -22.09 -12.08
CA TYR A 221 0.13 -22.17 -11.20
C TYR A 221 1.13 -21.10 -11.59
N VAL A 222 1.73 -20.45 -10.60
CA VAL A 222 2.76 -19.44 -10.79
C VAL A 222 3.91 -19.66 -9.82
N GLU A 223 5.13 -19.58 -10.30
CA GLU A 223 6.34 -19.60 -9.49
C GLU A 223 6.87 -18.18 -9.34
N ILE A 224 7.14 -17.77 -8.09
CA ILE A 224 7.73 -16.48 -7.75
C ILE A 224 9.09 -16.75 -7.13
N GLY A 225 10.15 -16.25 -7.76
CA GLY A 225 11.51 -16.31 -7.25
C GLY A 225 11.83 -15.10 -6.38
N PHE A 226 12.49 -15.35 -5.26
CA PHE A 226 12.89 -14.33 -4.28
C PHE A 226 14.40 -14.27 -4.11
N GLU A 227 14.93 -13.08 -3.92
CA GLU A 227 16.29 -12.83 -3.46
C GLU A 227 16.26 -11.80 -2.31
N LYS A 228 16.74 -12.20 -1.13
CA LYS A 228 16.77 -11.35 0.09
C LYS A 228 15.42 -10.69 0.41
N GLY A 229 14.34 -11.44 0.22
CA GLY A 229 12.97 -11.00 0.50
C GLY A 229 12.24 -10.28 -0.64
N ASP A 230 12.95 -9.85 -1.67
CA ASP A 230 12.33 -9.19 -2.83
C ASP A 230 12.03 -10.21 -3.93
N ALA A 231 10.87 -10.07 -4.59
CA ALA A 231 10.54 -10.87 -5.75
C ALA A 231 11.39 -10.42 -6.95
N VAL A 232 12.06 -11.37 -7.62
CA VAL A 232 12.99 -11.09 -8.70
C VAL A 232 12.61 -11.79 -10.01
N SER A 233 11.73 -12.78 -9.99
CA SER A 233 11.32 -13.51 -11.20
C SER A 233 9.91 -14.10 -11.08
N ILE A 234 9.29 -14.33 -12.24
CA ILE A 234 8.04 -15.11 -12.37
C ILE A 234 8.30 -16.23 -13.37
N ASN A 235 7.97 -17.48 -12.96
CA ASN A 235 8.15 -18.70 -13.74
C ASN A 235 9.59 -18.80 -14.29
N GLY A 236 10.58 -18.48 -13.45
CA GLY A 236 12.00 -18.50 -13.80
C GLY A 236 12.50 -17.36 -14.68
N THR A 237 11.62 -16.46 -15.12
CA THR A 237 12.01 -15.29 -15.94
C THR A 237 12.28 -14.09 -15.05
N PRO A 238 13.50 -13.54 -14.98
CA PRO A 238 13.80 -12.30 -14.25
C PRO A 238 13.03 -11.12 -14.82
N MET A 239 12.53 -10.26 -13.92
CA MET A 239 11.74 -9.08 -14.28
C MET A 239 12.04 -7.92 -13.32
N SER A 240 11.75 -6.69 -13.76
CA SER A 240 11.83 -5.53 -12.89
C SER A 240 10.72 -5.55 -11.83
N PRO A 241 10.89 -4.86 -10.69
CA PRO A 241 9.91 -4.78 -9.62
C PRO A 241 8.50 -4.40 -10.09
N ALA A 242 8.36 -3.33 -10.88
CA ALA A 242 7.06 -2.92 -11.42
C ALA A 242 6.46 -3.95 -12.37
N THR A 243 7.28 -4.59 -13.20
CA THR A 243 6.83 -5.65 -14.13
C THR A 243 6.35 -6.87 -13.37
N ILE A 244 7.03 -7.29 -12.30
CA ILE A 244 6.59 -8.38 -11.43
C ILE A 244 5.21 -8.10 -10.85
N LEU A 245 5.01 -6.93 -10.25
CA LEU A 245 3.73 -6.58 -9.64
C LEU A 245 2.61 -6.47 -10.68
N THR A 246 2.90 -5.90 -11.86
CA THR A 246 1.97 -5.88 -12.99
C THR A 246 1.52 -7.29 -13.37
N ARG A 247 2.49 -8.20 -13.54
CA ARG A 247 2.19 -9.57 -13.93
C ARG A 247 1.40 -10.33 -12.87
N LEU A 248 1.72 -10.11 -11.59
CA LEU A 248 0.96 -10.70 -10.49
C LEU A 248 -0.47 -10.12 -10.40
N ASN A 249 -0.65 -8.84 -10.72
CA ASN A 249 -1.98 -8.23 -10.82
C ASN A 249 -2.83 -8.88 -11.92
N GLU A 250 -2.26 -9.12 -13.10
CA GLU A 250 -2.95 -9.80 -14.21
C GLU A 250 -3.40 -11.21 -13.79
N LEU A 251 -2.48 -11.99 -13.20
CA LEU A 251 -2.75 -13.36 -12.76
C LEU A 251 -3.80 -13.40 -11.63
N GLY A 252 -3.61 -12.59 -10.59
CA GLY A 252 -4.53 -12.52 -9.46
C GLY A 252 -5.91 -12.00 -9.87
N GLY A 253 -5.94 -10.96 -10.71
CA GLY A 253 -7.18 -10.38 -11.24
C GLY A 253 -7.99 -11.36 -12.08
N LYS A 254 -7.34 -12.09 -12.98
CA LYS A 254 -7.94 -13.16 -13.80
C LYS A 254 -8.64 -14.23 -12.96
N HIS A 255 -8.08 -14.53 -11.78
CA HIS A 255 -8.63 -15.54 -10.87
C HIS A 255 -9.50 -14.98 -9.75
N GLY A 256 -9.81 -13.66 -9.76
CA GLY A 256 -10.66 -13.02 -8.75
C GLY A 256 -10.01 -12.90 -7.37
N CYS A 257 -8.68 -13.03 -7.27
CA CYS A 257 -7.95 -12.95 -6.00
C CYS A 257 -7.78 -11.50 -5.55
N GLY A 258 -7.75 -11.28 -4.22
CA GLY A 258 -7.36 -10.00 -3.62
C GLY A 258 -8.47 -8.96 -3.46
N ARG A 259 -9.74 -9.37 -3.46
CA ARG A 259 -10.89 -8.53 -3.07
C ARG A 259 -10.99 -8.43 -1.55
N LEU A 260 -11.26 -7.24 -1.05
CA LEU A 260 -11.42 -6.98 0.37
C LEU A 260 -12.48 -5.91 0.61
N ASP A 261 -13.45 -6.20 1.47
CA ASP A 261 -14.39 -5.26 2.05
C ASP A 261 -14.00 -5.06 3.52
N LEU A 262 -13.63 -3.84 3.87
CA LEU A 262 -13.06 -3.55 5.20
C LEU A 262 -13.66 -2.28 5.79
N VAL A 263 -14.01 -2.33 7.08
CA VAL A 263 -14.26 -1.15 7.90
C VAL A 263 -13.05 -0.91 8.78
N GLU A 264 -12.25 0.08 8.42
CA GLU A 264 -10.98 0.42 9.09
C GLU A 264 -11.08 1.63 10.02
N GLY A 265 -10.18 1.69 11.00
CA GLY A 265 -10.00 2.86 11.85
C GLY A 265 -9.06 3.88 11.22
N ARG A 266 -9.58 5.05 10.79
CA ARG A 266 -8.75 6.13 10.29
C ARG A 266 -7.92 6.78 11.39
N PHE A 267 -6.72 7.23 11.08
CA PHE A 267 -5.85 7.95 12.02
C PHE A 267 -6.49 9.25 12.53
N VAL A 268 -7.29 9.90 11.70
CA VAL A 268 -8.10 11.07 12.09
C VAL A 268 -9.30 10.74 12.99
N GLY A 269 -9.47 9.47 13.40
CA GLY A 269 -10.35 9.06 14.52
C GLY A 269 -11.72 8.49 14.14
N MET A 270 -12.08 8.40 12.85
CA MET A 270 -13.36 7.84 12.43
C MET A 270 -13.21 6.44 11.83
N LYS A 271 -14.29 5.65 11.81
CA LYS A 271 -14.40 4.43 11.03
C LYS A 271 -14.79 4.76 9.59
N SER A 272 -14.21 4.04 8.63
CA SER A 272 -14.53 4.18 7.21
C SER A 272 -14.53 2.82 6.53
N ARG A 273 -15.53 2.57 5.68
CA ARG A 273 -15.56 1.39 4.83
C ARG A 273 -14.83 1.69 3.53
N GLY A 274 -13.96 0.78 3.12
CA GLY A 274 -13.30 0.76 1.82
C GLY A 274 -13.42 -0.59 1.16
N ILE A 275 -13.61 -0.59 -0.15
CA ILE A 275 -13.54 -1.79 -1.00
C ILE A 275 -12.20 -1.74 -1.72
N TYR A 276 -11.40 -2.77 -1.51
CA TYR A 276 -10.04 -2.83 -2.03
C TYR A 276 -9.85 -4.01 -2.98
N GLU A 277 -9.05 -3.80 -4.00
CA GLU A 277 -8.58 -4.85 -4.89
C GLU A 277 -7.05 -4.81 -4.93
N THR A 278 -6.42 -5.87 -4.43
CA THR A 278 -4.96 -5.96 -4.31
C THR A 278 -4.48 -7.32 -4.85
N PRO A 279 -4.80 -7.65 -6.12
CA PRO A 279 -4.58 -9.00 -6.64
C PRO A 279 -3.11 -9.42 -6.57
N GLY A 280 -2.20 -8.65 -7.13
CA GLY A 280 -0.77 -8.96 -7.12
C GLY A 280 -0.15 -8.91 -5.73
N GLY A 281 -0.56 -7.93 -4.91
CA GLY A 281 -0.09 -7.83 -3.53
C GLY A 281 -0.51 -9.03 -2.66
N THR A 282 -1.70 -9.57 -2.88
CA THR A 282 -2.18 -10.78 -2.18
C THR A 282 -1.33 -12.01 -2.54
N LEU A 283 -1.01 -12.18 -3.84
CA LEU A 283 -0.13 -13.25 -4.29
C LEU A 283 1.28 -13.09 -3.71
N LEU A 284 1.80 -11.86 -3.73
CA LEU A 284 3.15 -11.55 -3.24
C LEU A 284 3.27 -11.81 -1.74
N LEU A 285 2.28 -11.40 -0.93
CA LEU A 285 2.27 -11.63 0.51
C LEU A 285 2.24 -13.12 0.85
N GLU A 286 1.37 -13.89 0.20
CA GLU A 286 1.26 -15.34 0.40
C GLU A 286 2.61 -16.03 0.07
N ALA A 287 3.22 -15.67 -1.07
CA ALA A 287 4.48 -16.26 -1.48
C ALA A 287 5.65 -15.85 -0.57
N HIS A 288 5.72 -14.56 -0.17
CA HIS A 288 6.77 -14.07 0.70
C HIS A 288 6.73 -14.76 2.08
N ARG A 289 5.55 -14.86 2.70
CA ARG A 289 5.41 -15.62 3.95
C ARG A 289 5.75 -17.09 3.80
N ALA A 290 5.48 -17.67 2.64
CA ALA A 290 5.80 -19.08 2.38
C ALA A 290 7.32 -19.32 2.28
N ILE A 291 8.09 -18.43 1.62
CA ILE A 291 9.56 -18.58 1.57
C ILE A 291 10.19 -18.30 2.93
N GLU A 292 9.70 -17.33 3.69
CA GLU A 292 10.14 -17.07 5.07
C GLU A 292 9.95 -18.31 5.97
N SER A 293 8.87 -19.06 5.79
CA SER A 293 8.56 -20.23 6.64
C SER A 293 9.62 -21.32 6.61
N ILE A 294 10.46 -21.35 5.57
CA ILE A 294 11.56 -22.34 5.46
C ILE A 294 12.96 -21.72 5.59
N THR A 295 13.08 -20.39 5.57
CA THR A 295 14.38 -19.71 5.59
C THR A 295 14.64 -18.90 6.86
N LEU A 296 13.62 -18.55 7.63
CA LEU A 296 13.77 -17.89 8.93
C LEU A 296 13.72 -18.90 10.07
N ASP A 297 14.58 -18.71 11.07
CA ASP A 297 14.41 -19.43 12.33
C ASP A 297 13.17 -18.92 13.08
N ARG A 298 12.66 -19.77 13.98
CA ARG A 298 11.45 -19.51 14.75
C ARG A 298 11.50 -18.18 15.54
N GLY A 299 12.66 -17.87 16.17
CA GLY A 299 12.81 -16.67 17.00
C GLY A 299 12.77 -15.39 16.17
N ALA A 300 13.51 -15.36 15.06
CA ALA A 300 13.52 -14.24 14.13
C ALA A 300 12.14 -14.01 13.47
N MET A 301 11.46 -15.10 13.08
CA MET A 301 10.13 -15.00 12.48
C MET A 301 9.10 -14.42 13.46
N HIS A 302 9.08 -14.90 14.72
CA HIS A 302 8.16 -14.38 15.73
C HIS A 302 8.44 -12.90 16.05
N LEU A 303 9.72 -12.54 16.25
CA LEU A 303 10.09 -11.13 16.48
C LEU A 303 9.65 -10.22 15.33
N LYS A 304 9.87 -10.65 14.10
CA LYS A 304 9.43 -9.89 12.91
C LYS A 304 7.90 -9.73 12.89
N ASP A 305 7.14 -10.77 13.21
CA ASP A 305 5.68 -10.72 13.28
C ASP A 305 5.18 -9.79 14.41
N GLU A 306 5.92 -9.66 15.53
CA GLU A 306 5.64 -8.69 16.58
C GLU A 306 5.91 -7.22 16.15
N LEU A 307 6.91 -7.00 15.30
CA LEU A 307 7.24 -5.66 14.78
C LEU A 307 6.27 -5.21 13.68
N MET A 308 5.67 -6.12 12.92
CA MET A 308 4.85 -5.84 11.76
C MET A 308 3.66 -4.91 12.04
N PRO A 309 2.83 -5.10 13.09
CA PRO A 309 1.70 -4.21 13.35
C PRO A 309 2.13 -2.76 13.57
N ARG A 310 3.24 -2.55 14.30
CA ARG A 310 3.79 -1.21 14.52
C ARG A 310 4.31 -0.59 13.23
N TYR A 311 5.00 -1.37 12.41
CA TYR A 311 5.48 -0.93 11.11
C TYR A 311 4.30 -0.55 10.18
N ALA A 312 3.27 -1.37 10.10
CA ALA A 312 2.06 -1.10 9.32
C ALA A 312 1.34 0.17 9.79
N GLU A 313 1.23 0.38 11.11
CA GLU A 313 0.64 1.58 11.71
C GLU A 313 1.40 2.85 11.32
N LEU A 314 2.74 2.82 11.34
CA LEU A 314 3.56 3.97 10.93
C LEU A 314 3.32 4.35 9.47
N ILE A 315 3.23 3.36 8.57
CA ILE A 315 2.90 3.62 7.15
C ILE A 315 1.48 4.18 7.04
N TYR A 316 0.50 3.55 7.69
CA TYR A 316 -0.89 3.97 7.63
C TYR A 316 -1.08 5.41 8.09
N ASN A 317 -0.38 5.81 9.16
CA ASN A 317 -0.43 7.13 9.76
C ASN A 317 0.44 8.19 9.05
N GLY A 318 1.23 7.83 8.02
CA GLY A 318 2.03 8.78 7.24
C GLY A 318 3.45 9.01 7.74
N PHE A 319 3.96 8.18 8.64
CA PHE A 319 5.30 8.28 9.22
C PHE A 319 6.39 7.52 8.44
N TRP A 320 6.29 7.46 7.10
CA TRP A 320 7.28 6.78 6.27
C TRP A 320 8.71 7.26 6.49
N PHE A 321 8.91 8.56 6.64
CA PHE A 321 10.23 9.18 6.82
C PHE A 321 10.64 9.34 8.30
N SER A 322 9.93 8.71 9.25
CA SER A 322 10.25 8.81 10.67
C SER A 322 11.44 7.94 11.06
N PRO A 323 12.19 8.32 12.12
CA PRO A 323 13.30 7.53 12.64
C PRO A 323 12.89 6.11 13.06
N GLU A 324 11.72 5.97 13.71
CA GLU A 324 11.23 4.66 14.17
C GLU A 324 10.91 3.73 13.00
N ARG A 325 10.35 4.23 11.89
CA ARG A 325 10.15 3.40 10.70
C ARG A 325 11.51 2.96 10.12
N THR A 326 12.50 3.84 10.10
CA THR A 326 13.85 3.52 9.62
C THR A 326 14.52 2.45 10.49
N MET A 327 14.37 2.54 11.81
CA MET A 327 14.89 1.52 12.73
C MET A 327 14.21 0.16 12.52
N LEU A 328 12.87 0.14 12.39
CA LEU A 328 12.13 -1.08 12.12
C LEU A 328 12.53 -1.69 10.77
N GLN A 329 12.69 -0.85 9.72
CA GLN A 329 13.13 -1.32 8.41
C GLN A 329 14.49 -2.00 8.47
N ALA A 330 15.45 -1.42 9.20
CA ALA A 330 16.77 -2.03 9.35
C ALA A 330 16.71 -3.41 10.04
N ALA A 331 15.85 -3.57 11.05
CA ALA A 331 15.62 -4.85 11.71
C ALA A 331 14.96 -5.86 10.77
N ILE A 332 13.95 -5.42 10.00
CA ILE A 332 13.27 -6.24 9.00
C ILE A 332 14.25 -6.68 7.92
N ASP A 333 15.03 -5.75 7.33
CA ASP A 333 16.00 -6.04 6.27
C ASP A 333 17.07 -7.02 6.73
N ALA A 334 17.52 -6.92 7.98
CA ALA A 334 18.46 -7.89 8.56
C ALA A 334 17.89 -9.32 8.57
N SER A 335 16.59 -9.47 8.79
CA SER A 335 15.92 -10.78 8.76
C SER A 335 15.85 -11.37 7.36
N GLN A 336 15.91 -10.55 6.31
CA GLN A 336 15.72 -10.99 4.93
C GLN A 336 16.99 -11.53 4.24
N THR A 337 18.13 -11.47 4.89
CA THR A 337 19.44 -11.83 4.30
C THR A 337 19.46 -13.21 3.63
N HIS A 338 18.69 -14.17 4.17
CA HIS A 338 18.61 -15.55 3.68
C HIS A 338 17.24 -15.91 3.09
N VAL A 339 16.32 -14.94 2.97
CA VAL A 339 14.99 -15.15 2.38
C VAL A 339 15.11 -15.17 0.86
N THR A 340 15.65 -16.27 0.34
CA THR A 340 15.99 -16.49 -1.08
C THR A 340 15.51 -17.86 -1.50
N GLY A 341 14.86 -17.96 -2.66
CA GLY A 341 14.34 -19.22 -3.18
C GLY A 341 13.11 -19.03 -4.04
N THR A 342 12.34 -20.08 -4.26
CA THR A 342 11.17 -20.08 -5.16
C THR A 342 9.94 -20.61 -4.44
N VAL A 343 8.80 -19.98 -4.67
CA VAL A 343 7.48 -20.42 -4.17
C VAL A 343 6.56 -20.64 -5.35
N ARG A 344 5.85 -21.78 -5.35
CA ARG A 344 4.78 -22.07 -6.30
C ARG A 344 3.42 -21.84 -5.64
N LEU A 345 2.63 -20.99 -6.24
CA LEU A 345 1.24 -20.73 -5.87
C LEU A 345 0.28 -21.42 -6.84
N LYS A 346 -0.89 -21.81 -6.32
CA LYS A 346 -2.07 -22.24 -7.08
C LYS A 346 -3.15 -21.19 -6.94
N LEU A 347 -3.65 -20.68 -8.07
CA LEU A 347 -4.70 -19.67 -8.17
C LEU A 347 -5.99 -20.34 -8.67
N TYR A 348 -7.10 -20.11 -7.98
CA TYR A 348 -8.39 -20.67 -8.38
C TYR A 348 -9.54 -19.96 -7.69
N LYS A 349 -10.45 -19.34 -8.46
CA LYS A 349 -11.74 -18.79 -8.00
C LYS A 349 -11.65 -18.00 -6.69
N GLY A 350 -10.90 -16.92 -6.71
CA GLY A 350 -10.70 -16.02 -5.56
C GLY A 350 -9.66 -16.49 -4.55
N HIS A 351 -9.17 -17.72 -4.65
CA HIS A 351 -8.23 -18.29 -3.70
C HIS A 351 -6.81 -18.34 -4.26
N VAL A 352 -5.86 -17.99 -3.41
CA VAL A 352 -4.44 -18.22 -3.61
C VAL A 352 -3.94 -19.19 -2.52
N ARG A 353 -3.12 -20.16 -2.91
CA ARG A 353 -2.57 -21.14 -1.97
C ARG A 353 -1.17 -21.54 -2.38
N THR A 354 -0.26 -21.56 -1.41
CA THR A 354 1.08 -22.13 -1.57
C THR A 354 0.99 -23.64 -1.77
N VAL A 355 1.67 -24.16 -2.82
CA VAL A 355 1.70 -25.58 -3.16
C VAL A 355 3.13 -26.14 -3.32
N GLY A 356 4.15 -25.29 -3.21
CA GLY A 356 5.56 -25.70 -3.20
C GLY A 356 6.46 -24.54 -2.79
N ARG A 357 7.61 -24.88 -2.20
CA ARG A 357 8.66 -23.92 -1.83
C ARG A 357 10.02 -24.59 -1.85
N TRP A 358 11.04 -23.90 -2.36
CA TRP A 358 12.40 -24.39 -2.53
C TRP A 358 13.40 -23.30 -2.18
N SER A 359 14.44 -23.66 -1.44
CA SER A 359 15.52 -22.74 -1.10
C SER A 359 16.79 -23.50 -0.72
N ASP A 360 17.93 -23.06 -1.22
CA ASP A 360 19.25 -23.53 -0.76
C ASP A 360 19.59 -22.99 0.64
N HIS A 361 18.84 -21.98 1.12
CA HIS A 361 18.94 -21.41 2.47
C HIS A 361 17.92 -22.01 3.44
N SER A 362 17.27 -23.14 3.07
CA SER A 362 16.23 -23.76 3.88
C SER A 362 16.76 -24.27 5.22
N LEU A 363 16.04 -23.97 6.28
CA LEU A 363 16.22 -24.56 7.62
C LEU A 363 15.36 -25.82 7.83
N TYR A 364 14.52 -26.16 6.85
CA TYR A 364 13.70 -27.37 6.90
C TYR A 364 14.60 -28.58 6.60
N SER A 365 14.68 -29.49 7.53
CA SER A 365 15.49 -30.70 7.44
C SER A 365 14.60 -31.94 7.56
N GLU A 366 14.43 -32.68 6.47
CA GLU A 366 13.66 -33.92 6.44
C GLU A 366 14.18 -34.94 7.46
N ALA A 367 15.51 -35.04 7.63
CA ALA A 367 16.13 -35.91 8.57
C ALA A 367 15.72 -35.67 10.03
N HIS A 368 15.43 -34.42 10.42
CA HIS A 368 15.03 -34.06 11.78
C HIS A 368 13.53 -34.14 12.04
N VAL A 369 12.69 -34.09 10.99
CA VAL A 369 11.23 -34.01 11.14
C VAL A 369 10.50 -35.28 10.66
N THR A 370 11.23 -36.26 10.11
CA THR A 370 10.65 -37.52 9.63
C THR A 370 10.06 -38.32 10.78
N PHE A 371 8.97 -39.03 10.51
CA PHE A 371 8.41 -40.05 11.41
C PHE A 371 8.98 -41.43 11.13
N GLU A 372 9.83 -41.57 10.13
CA GLU A 372 10.57 -42.79 9.82
C GLU A 372 11.91 -42.81 10.59
N ASP A 373 12.77 -43.78 10.30
CA ASP A 373 14.11 -43.89 10.91
C ASP A 373 14.97 -42.68 10.47
N ASP A 374 15.34 -41.83 11.42
CA ASP A 374 16.15 -40.62 11.21
C ASP A 374 17.67 -40.88 11.34
N ALA A 375 18.08 -42.15 11.44
CA ALA A 375 19.46 -42.57 11.63
C ALA A 375 20.17 -41.88 12.84
N GLY A 376 19.39 -41.50 13.86
CA GLY A 376 19.88 -40.82 15.06
C GLY A 376 20.11 -39.31 14.92
N ALA A 377 19.51 -38.68 13.95
CA ALA A 377 19.58 -37.20 13.77
C ALA A 377 18.97 -36.42 14.95
N TYR A 378 17.99 -37.04 15.66
CA TYR A 378 17.34 -36.43 16.82
C TYR A 378 17.14 -37.46 17.95
N ASP A 379 17.63 -37.17 19.18
CA ASP A 379 17.34 -38.01 20.35
C ASP A 379 16.06 -37.52 21.05
N GLN A 380 14.98 -38.26 20.89
CA GLN A 380 13.67 -37.94 21.49
C GLN A 380 13.72 -37.87 23.04
N LYS A 381 14.73 -38.44 23.71
CA LYS A 381 14.89 -38.37 25.16
C LYS A 381 15.20 -36.97 25.65
N ASP A 382 15.86 -36.14 24.85
CA ASP A 382 16.20 -34.75 25.20
C ASP A 382 14.96 -33.90 25.49
N ALA A 383 13.84 -34.23 24.84
CA ALA A 383 12.57 -33.54 25.08
C ALA A 383 12.05 -33.72 26.53
N ALA A 384 12.35 -34.82 27.20
CA ALA A 384 11.84 -35.06 28.54
C ALA A 384 12.37 -34.04 29.56
N GLY A 385 13.67 -33.74 29.55
CA GLY A 385 14.29 -32.75 30.42
C GLY A 385 13.75 -31.32 30.14
N PHE A 386 13.67 -30.95 28.89
CA PHE A 386 13.09 -29.69 28.45
C PHE A 386 11.64 -29.49 28.94
N ILE A 387 10.79 -30.51 28.77
CA ILE A 387 9.40 -30.49 29.21
C ILE A 387 9.30 -30.35 30.73
N GLN A 388 10.11 -31.11 31.49
CA GLN A 388 10.11 -31.04 32.95
C GLN A 388 10.45 -29.65 33.49
N LEU A 389 11.47 -29.01 32.94
CA LEU A 389 11.86 -27.63 33.32
C LEU A 389 10.75 -26.63 33.01
N ASN A 390 10.17 -26.68 31.81
CA ASN A 390 9.05 -25.81 31.42
C ASN A 390 7.78 -26.08 32.24
N ALA A 391 7.53 -27.35 32.65
CA ALA A 391 6.39 -27.70 33.47
C ALA A 391 6.52 -27.29 34.94
N LEU A 392 7.72 -26.97 35.43
CA LEU A 392 7.97 -26.67 36.85
C LEU A 392 7.08 -25.52 37.35
N ARG A 393 7.03 -24.39 36.62
CA ARG A 393 6.18 -23.26 36.97
C ARG A 393 4.69 -23.63 37.02
N LEU A 394 4.21 -24.45 36.08
CA LEU A 394 2.81 -24.90 36.03
C LEU A 394 2.48 -25.83 37.22
N LYS A 395 3.39 -26.73 37.58
CA LYS A 395 3.24 -27.61 38.75
C LYS A 395 3.18 -26.81 40.04
N LEU A 396 4.02 -25.75 40.18
CA LEU A 396 4.01 -24.89 41.37
C LEU A 396 2.71 -24.08 41.47
N LEU A 397 2.21 -23.54 40.35
CA LEU A 397 0.91 -22.85 40.31
C LEU A 397 -0.22 -23.78 40.72
N ALA A 398 -0.30 -24.99 40.10
CA ALA A 398 -1.33 -25.98 40.44
C ALA A 398 -1.27 -26.44 41.90
N ALA A 399 -0.08 -26.65 42.46
CA ALA A 399 0.10 -26.99 43.86
C ALA A 399 -0.35 -25.87 44.82
N ARG A 400 -0.08 -24.61 44.47
CA ARG A 400 -0.61 -23.43 45.22
C ARG A 400 -2.12 -23.42 45.22
N ASP A 401 -2.73 -23.50 44.04
CA ASP A 401 -4.19 -23.43 43.88
C ASP A 401 -4.92 -24.57 44.58
N LYS A 402 -4.27 -25.76 44.66
CA LYS A 402 -4.78 -26.89 45.41
C LYS A 402 -4.74 -26.66 46.92
N ARG A 403 -3.74 -25.90 47.43
CA ARG A 403 -3.66 -25.57 48.86
C ARG A 403 -4.62 -24.49 49.31
N LEU A 404 -5.09 -23.63 48.37
CA LEU A 404 -6.00 -22.51 48.62
C LEU A 404 -7.49 -22.90 48.51
N LYS A 405 -7.77 -24.08 47.98
CA LYS A 405 -9.07 -24.74 47.99
C LYS A 405 -9.29 -25.52 49.29
#